data_435f3310005be8ed677d18bc2afdbbd6
#
_entry.id   435f3310005be8ed677d18bc2afdbbd6
#
_cell.length_a   1.000
_cell.length_b   1.000
_cell.length_c   1.000
_cell.angle_alpha   90.00
_cell.angle_beta   90.00
_cell.angle_gamma   90.00
#
_symmetry.space_group_name_H-M   'P 1'
#
loop_
_entity.id
_entity.type
_entity.pdbx_description
1 polymer ?
#
loop_
_entity_poly.entity_id
_entity_poly.type
_entity_poly.pdbx_seq_one_letter_code
_entity_poly.pdbx_strand_id
1 'polypeptide(L)'
;VSVVIGVALWVAMFKSGIDPVIVGLAVGLVTSAYPPSREDLERATALTRSFREQPTPELARSAQQGVLSAISPNERLQYSLHPWTGFVVVPTFALANAGIHITGGLLRHAVSSPITIGILVAYVVGKPLGILGASWAASRPRLHGPRPPVSWPLLASAGAVAGIGFTVSLLISSLAFSGERLNEAKLGVLASAIAAPLLGFVVLRLTRRLPTNVRARQIAGTAEDILDLFDDVDSERDHIRGPYDAPVTLLEYGDFECPYCGQAEPVIRELLSSFGDELRYVWRHLPLSDVHTTAQLAAEAAEAAASQGRFWEAYDLFLDHPDVFTVADLRRFAGQLALDEPRFWDEIRRHEHTARIAEDVATADASGVSGTPTFFINRRRHQGAYDIDTLTAAVEAARRRARLLAASR
;
A
#
# COMPACT_ATOMS: atom_id res chain seq x y z
N VAL A 1 7.79 29.27 -4.15
CA VAL A 1 6.55 30.06 -3.93
C VAL A 1 5.73 29.43 -2.81
N SER A 2 5.42 28.12 -2.84
CA SER A 2 4.55 27.45 -1.85
C SER A 2 5.06 27.53 -0.40
N VAL A 3 6.37 27.41 -0.17
CA VAL A 3 6.98 27.50 1.18
C VAL A 3 6.83 28.92 1.73
N VAL A 4 7.06 29.94 0.89
CA VAL A 4 6.93 31.35 1.32
C VAL A 4 5.50 31.68 1.69
N ILE A 5 4.54 31.22 0.90
CA ILE A 5 3.10 31.39 1.21
C ILE A 5 2.74 30.64 2.48
N GLY A 6 3.22 29.43 2.68
CA GLY A 6 3.00 28.66 3.91
C GLY A 6 3.53 29.36 5.15
N VAL A 7 4.75 29.89 5.09
CA VAL A 7 5.36 30.67 6.20
C VAL A 7 4.57 31.97 6.45
N ALA A 8 4.19 32.69 5.40
CA ALA A 8 3.40 33.92 5.54
C ALA A 8 2.04 33.64 6.19
N LEU A 9 1.34 32.60 5.76
CA LEU A 9 0.10 32.13 6.38
C LEU A 9 0.30 31.76 7.85
N TRP A 10 1.37 31.02 8.16
CA TRP A 10 1.71 30.64 9.52
C TRP A 10 1.91 31.87 10.42
N VAL A 11 2.69 32.86 9.96
CA VAL A 11 2.91 34.12 10.71
C VAL A 11 1.62 34.92 10.85
N ALA A 12 0.80 35.01 9.81
CA ALA A 12 -0.47 35.72 9.87
C ALA A 12 -1.44 35.09 10.88
N MET A 13 -1.55 33.77 10.90
CA MET A 13 -2.39 33.04 11.85
C MET A 13 -1.88 33.19 13.28
N PHE A 14 -0.55 33.07 13.49
CA PHE A 14 0.06 33.30 14.79
C PHE A 14 -0.27 34.70 15.34
N LYS A 15 -0.19 35.74 14.51
CA LYS A 15 -0.52 37.11 14.91
C LYS A 15 -2.02 37.35 15.12
N SER A 16 -2.88 36.54 14.50
CA SER A 16 -4.34 36.63 14.68
C SER A 16 -4.84 35.95 15.95
N GLY A 17 -3.96 35.30 16.71
CA GLY A 17 -4.32 34.55 17.93
C GLY A 17 -4.90 33.16 17.65
N ILE A 18 -4.89 32.72 16.39
CA ILE A 18 -5.28 31.37 16.02
C ILE A 18 -4.02 30.46 16.06
N ASP A 19 -4.19 29.24 16.58
CA ASP A 19 -3.07 28.31 16.67
C ASP A 19 -2.53 27.96 15.28
N PRO A 20 -1.23 28.21 15.00
CA PRO A 20 -0.63 27.97 13.68
C PRO A 20 -0.60 26.50 13.26
N VAL A 21 -0.85 25.54 14.15
CA VAL A 21 -1.01 24.12 13.84
C VAL A 21 -2.13 23.90 12.80
N ILE A 22 -3.17 24.74 12.83
CA ILE A 22 -4.29 24.71 11.88
C ILE A 22 -3.80 24.93 10.44
N VAL A 23 -2.79 25.77 10.23
CA VAL A 23 -2.20 26.01 8.90
C VAL A 23 -1.56 24.73 8.39
N GLY A 24 -0.77 24.05 9.24
CA GLY A 24 -0.15 22.78 8.87
C GLY A 24 -1.18 21.72 8.49
N LEU A 25 -2.24 21.59 9.27
CA LEU A 25 -3.35 20.68 8.99
C LEU A 25 -4.05 21.02 7.65
N ALA A 26 -4.37 22.28 7.43
CA ALA A 26 -5.02 22.74 6.21
C ALA A 26 -4.14 22.50 4.97
N VAL A 27 -2.84 22.82 5.06
CA VAL A 27 -1.89 22.56 3.98
C VAL A 27 -1.78 21.06 3.70
N GLY A 28 -1.68 20.22 4.76
CA GLY A 28 -1.64 18.77 4.60
C GLY A 28 -2.89 18.19 3.93
N LEU A 29 -4.08 18.67 4.31
CA LEU A 29 -5.36 18.20 3.73
C LEU A 29 -5.56 18.64 2.26
N VAL A 30 -5.05 19.81 1.89
CA VAL A 30 -5.15 20.34 0.52
C VAL A 30 -4.07 19.78 -0.39
N THR A 31 -2.96 19.27 0.19
CA THR A 31 -1.87 18.70 -0.60
C THR A 31 -2.28 17.37 -1.21
N SER A 32 -2.22 17.29 -2.54
CA SER A 32 -2.63 16.12 -3.30
C SER A 32 -1.79 14.89 -2.94
N ALA A 33 -2.48 13.77 -2.71
CA ALA A 33 -1.88 12.45 -2.54
C ALA A 33 -2.51 11.52 -3.57
N TYR A 34 -1.74 11.12 -4.58
CA TYR A 34 -2.16 10.19 -5.62
C TYR A 34 -0.99 9.24 -5.95
N PRO A 35 -1.27 8.00 -6.35
CA PRO A 35 -0.22 7.11 -6.84
C PRO A 35 0.38 7.66 -8.13
N PRO A 36 1.64 7.34 -8.46
CA PRO A 36 2.24 7.68 -9.74
C PRO A 36 1.38 7.15 -10.89
N SER A 37 1.02 8.02 -11.84
CA SER A 37 0.33 7.58 -13.05
C SER A 37 1.35 7.02 -14.05
N ARG A 38 0.90 6.11 -14.89
CA ARG A 38 1.72 5.56 -15.98
C ARG A 38 2.24 6.67 -16.90
N GLU A 39 1.37 7.62 -17.29
CA GLU A 39 1.73 8.75 -18.16
C GLU A 39 2.85 9.63 -17.56
N ASP A 40 2.82 9.90 -16.25
CA ASP A 40 3.85 10.69 -15.58
C ASP A 40 5.19 9.95 -15.55
N LEU A 41 5.18 8.62 -15.38
CA LEU A 41 6.38 7.78 -15.42
C LEU A 41 6.96 7.70 -16.81
N GLU A 42 6.14 7.50 -17.85
CA GLU A 42 6.56 7.50 -19.26
C GLU A 42 7.20 8.83 -19.64
N ARG A 43 6.59 9.95 -19.23
CA ARG A 43 7.15 11.30 -19.42
C ARG A 43 8.50 11.49 -18.73
N ALA A 44 8.64 11.02 -17.49
CA ALA A 44 9.89 11.09 -16.73
C ALA A 44 11.00 10.27 -17.41
N THR A 45 10.65 9.06 -17.90
CA THR A 45 11.55 8.18 -18.65
C THR A 45 12.03 8.85 -19.95
N ALA A 46 11.11 9.43 -20.73
CA ALA A 46 11.44 10.13 -21.97
C ALA A 46 12.40 11.31 -21.72
N LEU A 47 12.16 12.12 -20.70
CA LEU A 47 13.03 13.23 -20.33
C LEU A 47 14.41 12.77 -19.86
N THR A 48 14.47 11.65 -19.14
CA THR A 48 15.74 11.06 -18.68
C THR A 48 16.54 10.49 -19.87
N ARG A 49 15.86 9.87 -20.84
CA ARG A 49 16.46 9.39 -22.09
C ARG A 49 17.05 10.54 -22.90
N SER A 50 16.29 11.64 -23.08
CA SER A 50 16.79 12.83 -23.77
C SER A 50 18.03 13.43 -23.09
N PHE A 51 18.08 13.46 -21.75
CA PHE A 51 19.27 13.89 -21.02
C PHE A 51 20.47 12.95 -21.26
N ARG A 52 20.23 11.64 -21.33
CA ARG A 52 21.30 10.65 -21.60
C ARG A 52 21.89 10.81 -23.00
N GLU A 53 21.05 11.15 -23.99
CA GLU A 53 21.47 11.38 -25.37
C GLU A 53 22.24 12.70 -25.53
N GLN A 54 21.82 13.77 -24.83
CA GLN A 54 22.44 15.06 -24.83
C GLN A 54 22.57 15.62 -23.42
N PRO A 55 23.67 15.38 -22.68
CA PRO A 55 23.84 15.79 -21.29
C PRO A 55 24.07 17.30 -21.16
N THR A 56 22.98 18.07 -21.24
CA THR A 56 22.99 19.53 -21.02
C THR A 56 22.37 19.87 -19.66
N PRO A 57 22.73 21.02 -19.04
CA PRO A 57 22.14 21.44 -17.77
C PRO A 57 20.62 21.65 -17.85
N GLU A 58 20.11 22.05 -19.01
CA GLU A 58 18.67 22.26 -19.26
C GLU A 58 17.93 20.92 -19.23
N LEU A 59 18.44 19.92 -19.97
CA LEU A 59 17.84 18.58 -19.99
C LEU A 59 17.98 17.86 -18.64
N ALA A 60 19.06 18.08 -17.89
CA ALA A 60 19.21 17.57 -16.53
C ALA A 60 18.10 18.11 -15.60
N ARG A 61 17.79 19.41 -15.69
CA ARG A 61 16.70 20.02 -14.90
C ARG A 61 15.34 19.49 -15.32
N SER A 62 15.12 19.31 -16.62
CA SER A 62 13.86 18.77 -17.16
C SER A 62 13.65 17.31 -16.70
N ALA A 63 14.67 16.47 -16.77
CA ALA A 63 14.62 15.09 -16.27
C ALA A 63 14.35 15.05 -14.77
N GLN A 64 15.05 15.87 -13.97
CA GLN A 64 14.80 15.97 -12.54
C GLN A 64 13.36 16.42 -12.24
N GLN A 65 12.83 17.39 -12.97
CA GLN A 65 11.45 17.84 -12.80
C GLN A 65 10.45 16.77 -13.21
N GLY A 66 10.71 16.03 -14.30
CA GLY A 66 9.90 14.90 -14.73
C GLY A 66 9.77 13.84 -13.64
N VAL A 67 10.90 13.38 -13.09
CA VAL A 67 10.92 12.40 -11.99
C VAL A 67 10.20 12.94 -10.75
N LEU A 68 10.43 14.19 -10.38
CA LEU A 68 9.75 14.80 -9.24
C LEU A 68 8.25 14.95 -9.46
N SER A 69 7.78 15.19 -10.69
CA SER A 69 6.34 15.32 -10.96
C SER A 69 5.60 13.98 -10.94
N ALA A 70 6.29 12.88 -11.20
CA ALA A 70 5.74 11.53 -11.09
C ALA A 70 5.43 11.12 -9.64
N ILE A 71 6.03 11.78 -8.64
CA ILE A 71 5.79 11.52 -7.22
C ILE A 71 4.84 12.57 -6.67
N SER A 72 3.79 12.17 -5.93
CA SER A 72 2.82 13.10 -5.38
C SER A 72 3.48 14.16 -4.48
N PRO A 73 3.00 15.41 -4.48
CA PRO A 73 3.52 16.46 -3.59
C PRO A 73 3.48 16.08 -2.12
N ASN A 74 2.47 15.33 -1.69
CA ASN A 74 2.32 14.86 -0.31
C ASN A 74 3.47 13.90 0.06
N GLU A 75 3.76 12.90 -0.77
CA GLU A 75 4.85 11.94 -0.51
C GLU A 75 6.21 12.63 -0.47
N ARG A 76 6.47 13.58 -1.39
CA ARG A 76 7.71 14.37 -1.38
C ARG A 76 7.88 15.16 -0.10
N LEU A 77 6.82 15.84 0.37
CA LEU A 77 6.82 16.58 1.64
C LEU A 77 7.02 15.63 2.82
N GLN A 78 6.31 14.52 2.85
CA GLN A 78 6.42 13.52 3.89
C GLN A 78 7.85 12.96 3.98
N TYR A 79 8.43 12.54 2.86
CA TYR A 79 9.80 12.03 2.82
C TYR A 79 10.83 13.07 3.28
N SER A 80 10.68 14.31 2.84
CA SER A 80 11.61 15.41 3.20
C SER A 80 11.48 15.83 4.67
N LEU A 81 10.26 15.89 5.20
CA LEU A 81 10.01 16.40 6.55
C LEU A 81 10.08 15.33 7.64
N HIS A 82 9.84 14.06 7.29
CA HIS A 82 9.79 12.96 8.26
C HIS A 82 11.05 12.84 9.15
N PRO A 83 12.30 12.92 8.64
CA PRO A 83 13.49 12.87 9.49
C PRO A 83 13.54 14.04 10.49
N TRP A 84 13.21 15.24 10.02
CA TRP A 84 13.22 16.42 10.87
C TRP A 84 12.13 16.36 11.94
N THR A 85 10.93 15.97 11.58
CA THR A 85 9.84 15.85 12.55
C THR A 85 10.09 14.74 13.56
N GLY A 86 10.55 13.57 13.12
CA GLY A 86 10.77 12.40 13.96
C GLY A 86 11.99 12.53 14.89
N PHE A 87 13.12 13.05 14.40
CA PHE A 87 14.37 13.04 15.15
C PHE A 87 14.73 14.38 15.81
N VAL A 88 14.17 15.49 15.36
CA VAL A 88 14.50 16.82 15.89
C VAL A 88 13.29 17.47 16.56
N VAL A 89 12.21 17.69 15.81
CA VAL A 89 11.08 18.48 16.30
C VAL A 89 10.37 17.80 17.46
N VAL A 90 9.97 16.53 17.29
CA VAL A 90 9.23 15.78 18.32
C VAL A 90 10.04 15.57 19.60
N PRO A 91 11.31 15.14 19.56
CA PRO A 91 12.12 15.02 20.77
C PRO A 91 12.38 16.37 21.48
N THR A 92 12.67 17.42 20.71
CA THR A 92 12.88 18.77 21.29
C THR A 92 11.61 19.30 21.95
N PHE A 93 10.47 19.14 21.27
CA PHE A 93 9.17 19.51 21.84
C PHE A 93 8.85 18.70 23.10
N ALA A 94 9.15 17.40 23.09
CA ALA A 94 8.97 16.53 24.23
C ALA A 94 9.80 17.00 25.44
N LEU A 95 11.08 17.27 25.23
CA LEU A 95 11.98 17.77 26.27
C LEU A 95 11.50 19.12 26.81
N ALA A 96 11.12 20.05 25.95
CA ALA A 96 10.65 21.37 26.35
C ALA A 96 9.35 21.33 27.17
N ASN A 97 8.45 20.41 26.88
CA ASN A 97 7.13 20.34 27.50
C ASN A 97 7.00 19.30 28.62
N ALA A 98 7.90 18.31 28.69
CA ALA A 98 7.86 17.25 29.69
C ALA A 98 8.46 17.68 31.05
N GLY A 99 9.02 18.88 31.15
CA GLY A 99 9.60 19.38 32.40
C GLY A 99 8.56 19.46 33.52
N ILE A 100 8.53 18.44 34.39
CA ILE A 100 7.70 18.36 35.58
C ILE A 100 8.62 18.04 36.75
N HIS A 101 8.57 18.85 37.78
CA HIS A 101 9.22 18.51 39.07
C HIS A 101 8.36 17.45 39.78
N ILE A 102 8.70 16.17 39.60
CA ILE A 102 7.97 15.07 40.23
C ILE A 102 8.39 14.99 41.70
N THR A 103 7.51 15.43 42.59
CA THR A 103 7.67 15.30 44.04
C THR A 103 6.65 14.27 44.57
N GLY A 104 6.97 13.61 45.69
CA GLY A 104 6.04 12.65 46.31
C GLY A 104 4.69 13.28 46.69
N GLY A 105 4.68 14.57 47.02
CA GLY A 105 3.47 15.35 47.26
C GLY A 105 2.61 15.51 46.01
N LEU A 106 3.22 15.85 44.83
CA LEU A 106 2.57 16.01 43.57
C LEU A 106 1.93 14.69 43.11
N LEU A 107 2.65 13.57 43.23
CA LEU A 107 2.11 12.23 42.86
C LEU A 107 0.89 11.87 43.71
N ARG A 108 0.94 12.11 45.03
CA ARG A 108 -0.21 11.82 45.91
C ARG A 108 -1.41 12.68 45.60
N HIS A 109 -1.20 13.97 45.28
CA HIS A 109 -2.28 14.89 44.86
C HIS A 109 -2.84 14.52 43.48
N ALA A 110 -1.98 14.21 42.52
CA ALA A 110 -2.38 13.87 41.15
C ALA A 110 -3.25 12.62 41.06
N VAL A 111 -2.98 11.57 41.88
CA VAL A 111 -3.81 10.35 41.92
C VAL A 111 -5.24 10.64 42.35
N SER A 112 -5.49 11.68 43.16
CA SER A 112 -6.81 12.10 43.61
C SER A 112 -7.39 13.30 42.84
N SER A 113 -6.59 13.92 41.97
CA SER A 113 -7.01 15.09 41.18
C SER A 113 -8.05 14.73 40.13
N PRO A 114 -9.21 15.44 40.08
CA PRO A 114 -10.20 15.26 39.02
C PRO A 114 -9.63 15.55 37.64
N ILE A 115 -8.63 16.44 37.51
CA ILE A 115 -7.98 16.78 36.24
C ILE A 115 -7.17 15.59 35.74
N THR A 116 -6.30 15.02 36.57
CA THR A 116 -5.48 13.85 36.19
C THR A 116 -6.35 12.65 35.84
N ILE A 117 -7.35 12.34 36.70
CA ILE A 117 -8.28 11.22 36.47
C ILE A 117 -9.12 11.46 35.21
N GLY A 118 -9.65 12.67 35.03
CA GLY A 118 -10.45 13.03 33.86
C GLY A 118 -9.69 12.85 32.55
N ILE A 119 -8.43 13.33 32.49
CA ILE A 119 -7.56 13.17 31.33
C ILE A 119 -7.26 11.69 31.08
N LEU A 120 -6.86 10.95 32.12
CA LEU A 120 -6.56 9.52 32.00
C LEU A 120 -7.77 8.72 31.48
N VAL A 121 -8.95 8.95 32.05
CA VAL A 121 -10.19 8.28 31.61
C VAL A 121 -10.55 8.70 30.18
N ALA A 122 -10.44 9.98 29.84
CA ALA A 122 -10.73 10.44 28.48
C ALA A 122 -9.84 9.77 27.43
N TYR A 123 -8.54 9.61 27.70
CA TYR A 123 -7.61 8.98 26.77
C TYR A 123 -7.71 7.45 26.73
N VAL A 124 -7.79 6.80 27.89
CA VAL A 124 -7.75 5.33 28.01
C VAL A 124 -9.10 4.69 27.70
N VAL A 125 -10.20 5.38 28.01
CA VAL A 125 -11.55 4.84 27.83
C VAL A 125 -12.36 5.65 26.80
N GLY A 126 -12.41 6.98 26.94
CA GLY A 126 -13.22 7.84 26.10
C GLY A 126 -12.83 7.78 24.62
N LYS A 127 -11.53 7.88 24.32
CA LYS A 127 -11.02 7.86 22.95
C LYS A 127 -11.22 6.52 22.24
N PRO A 128 -10.89 5.35 22.83
CA PRO A 128 -11.24 4.06 22.25
C PRO A 128 -12.74 3.88 22.03
N LEU A 129 -13.57 4.24 23.02
CA LEU A 129 -15.04 4.15 22.88
C LEU A 129 -15.56 5.08 21.79
N GLY A 130 -15.02 6.29 21.67
CA GLY A 130 -15.37 7.22 20.62
C GLY A 130 -15.03 6.69 19.22
N ILE A 131 -13.83 6.12 19.05
CA ILE A 131 -13.40 5.51 17.78
C ILE A 131 -14.29 4.32 17.43
N LEU A 132 -14.50 3.39 18.37
CA LEU A 132 -15.35 2.21 18.17
C LEU A 132 -16.81 2.59 17.91
N GLY A 133 -17.34 3.54 18.67
CA GLY A 133 -18.72 4.01 18.55
C GLY A 133 -18.98 4.72 17.23
N ALA A 134 -18.06 5.60 16.82
CA ALA A 134 -18.15 6.30 15.54
C ALA A 134 -18.02 5.32 14.36
N SER A 135 -17.06 4.40 14.41
CA SER A 135 -16.87 3.38 13.38
C SER A 135 -18.09 2.44 13.28
N TRP A 136 -18.66 2.06 14.42
CA TRP A 136 -19.89 1.26 14.46
C TRP A 136 -21.11 2.02 13.91
N ALA A 137 -21.26 3.28 14.27
CA ALA A 137 -22.34 4.12 13.76
C ALA A 137 -22.22 4.32 12.25
N ALA A 138 -21.00 4.62 11.75
CA ALA A 138 -20.73 4.80 10.33
C ALA A 138 -20.97 3.50 9.52
N SER A 139 -20.75 2.33 10.12
CA SER A 139 -20.94 1.03 9.47
C SER A 139 -22.41 0.61 9.33
N ARG A 140 -23.37 1.41 9.82
CA ARG A 140 -24.78 1.04 9.73
C ARG A 140 -25.30 1.20 8.31
N PRO A 141 -26.11 0.22 7.80
CA PRO A 141 -26.67 0.28 6.44
C PRO A 141 -27.47 1.55 6.13
N ARG A 142 -28.05 2.18 7.16
CA ARG A 142 -28.81 3.44 7.01
C ARG A 142 -27.95 4.64 6.63
N LEU A 143 -26.66 4.61 6.98
CA LEU A 143 -25.72 5.71 6.69
C LEU A 143 -24.89 5.46 5.42
N HIS A 144 -25.06 4.30 4.75
CA HIS A 144 -24.31 3.90 3.54
C HIS A 144 -22.78 4.06 3.69
N GLY A 145 -22.27 4.05 4.93
CA GLY A 145 -20.85 4.16 5.20
C GLY A 145 -20.12 2.86 4.97
N PRO A 146 -18.85 2.92 4.59
CA PRO A 146 -18.03 1.73 4.41
C PRO A 146 -17.85 1.00 5.75
N ARG A 147 -17.89 -0.33 5.70
CA ARG A 147 -17.55 -1.15 6.87
C ARG A 147 -16.05 -1.04 7.15
N PRO A 148 -15.62 -1.09 8.43
CA PRO A 148 -14.20 -1.03 8.75
C PRO A 148 -13.44 -2.14 8.00
N PRO A 149 -12.33 -1.83 7.34
CA PRO A 149 -11.53 -2.84 6.62
C PRO A 149 -10.78 -3.80 7.57
N VAL A 150 -10.90 -3.56 8.87
CA VAL A 150 -10.25 -4.34 9.94
C VAL A 150 -11.28 -4.91 10.89
N SER A 151 -10.93 -6.01 11.56
CA SER A 151 -11.80 -6.63 12.57
C SER A 151 -12.03 -5.72 13.79
N TRP A 152 -13.20 -5.86 14.43
CA TRP A 152 -13.55 -5.08 15.61
C TRP A 152 -12.53 -5.19 16.75
N PRO A 153 -11.96 -6.37 17.09
CA PRO A 153 -10.92 -6.47 18.10
C PRO A 153 -9.62 -5.75 17.73
N LEU A 154 -9.25 -5.77 16.44
CA LEU A 154 -8.09 -5.03 15.96
C LEU A 154 -8.34 -3.52 16.01
N LEU A 155 -9.53 -3.09 15.61
CA LEU A 155 -9.97 -1.70 15.72
C LEU A 155 -10.01 -1.24 17.19
N ALA A 156 -10.45 -2.09 18.11
CA ALA A 156 -10.44 -1.82 19.55
C ALA A 156 -9.02 -1.67 20.09
N SER A 157 -8.10 -2.54 19.67
CA SER A 157 -6.69 -2.43 20.03
C SER A 157 -6.04 -1.16 19.46
N ALA A 158 -6.28 -0.85 18.19
CA ALA A 158 -5.81 0.37 17.55
C ALA A 158 -6.39 1.62 18.24
N GLY A 159 -7.68 1.60 18.57
CA GLY A 159 -8.35 2.65 19.34
C GLY A 159 -7.75 2.84 20.73
N ALA A 160 -7.38 1.75 21.40
CA ALA A 160 -6.70 1.81 22.70
C ALA A 160 -5.31 2.46 22.56
N VAL A 161 -4.49 2.03 21.58
CA VAL A 161 -3.18 2.64 21.30
C VAL A 161 -3.31 4.11 20.87
N ALA A 162 -4.34 4.46 20.12
CA ALA A 162 -4.66 5.85 19.79
C ALA A 162 -4.93 6.73 21.02
N GLY A 163 -5.21 6.13 22.18
CA GLY A 163 -5.29 6.78 23.49
C GLY A 163 -3.96 7.36 24.00
N ILE A 164 -2.83 7.11 23.32
CA ILE A 164 -1.56 7.77 23.62
C ILE A 164 -1.73 9.26 23.31
N GLY A 165 -1.79 10.08 24.37
CA GLY A 165 -1.72 11.53 24.26
C GLY A 165 -0.28 11.95 24.53
N PHE A 166 0.34 12.77 23.64
CA PHE A 166 1.68 13.27 23.91
C PHE A 166 1.84 14.74 23.48
N THR A 167 2.32 15.03 22.29
CA THR A 167 2.69 16.39 21.88
C THR A 167 1.52 17.38 21.91
N VAL A 168 0.45 17.09 21.19
CA VAL A 168 -0.75 17.94 21.11
C VAL A 168 -1.45 18.02 22.46
N SER A 169 -1.47 16.93 23.21
CA SER A 169 -2.11 16.89 24.54
C SER A 169 -1.37 17.73 25.55
N LEU A 170 -0.04 17.73 25.51
CA LEU A 170 0.78 18.60 26.36
C LEU A 170 0.62 20.08 25.99
N LEU A 171 0.55 20.37 24.68
CA LEU A 171 0.26 21.72 24.18
C LEU A 171 -1.09 22.22 24.67
N ILE A 172 -2.16 21.44 24.46
CA ILE A 172 -3.51 21.80 24.93
C ILE A 172 -3.52 22.00 26.45
N SER A 173 -2.83 21.12 27.19
CA SER A 173 -2.72 21.25 28.64
C SER A 173 -2.04 22.57 29.06
N SER A 174 -0.98 23.00 28.34
CA SER A 174 -0.29 24.26 28.61
C SER A 174 -1.10 25.50 28.26
N LEU A 175 -2.03 25.39 27.32
CA LEU A 175 -2.97 26.46 26.96
C LEU A 175 -4.17 26.54 27.92
N ALA A 176 -4.63 25.39 28.42
CA ALA A 176 -5.83 25.31 29.25
C ALA A 176 -5.59 25.49 30.75
N PHE A 177 -4.39 25.16 31.23
CA PHE A 177 -4.07 25.12 32.64
C PHE A 177 -2.76 25.87 32.95
N SER A 178 -2.64 26.37 34.20
CA SER A 178 -1.44 27.03 34.70
C SER A 178 -1.10 26.53 36.13
N GLY A 179 0.14 26.71 36.56
CA GLY A 179 0.59 26.35 37.89
C GLY A 179 0.46 24.86 38.23
N GLU A 180 -0.05 24.54 39.42
CA GLU A 180 -0.20 23.15 39.90
C GLU A 180 -1.17 22.33 39.01
N ARG A 181 -2.26 22.93 38.52
CA ARG A 181 -3.23 22.27 37.62
C ARG A 181 -2.59 21.82 36.30
N LEU A 182 -1.61 22.58 35.80
CA LEU A 182 -0.85 22.18 34.62
C LEU A 182 -0.01 20.94 34.90
N ASN A 183 0.64 20.85 36.07
CA ASN A 183 1.42 19.68 36.46
C ASN A 183 0.52 18.42 36.60
N GLU A 184 -0.65 18.57 37.19
CA GLU A 184 -1.67 17.50 37.27
C GLU A 184 -2.12 17.04 35.90
N ALA A 185 -2.40 17.98 34.98
CA ALA A 185 -2.78 17.66 33.60
C ALA A 185 -1.66 16.93 32.84
N LYS A 186 -0.43 17.40 32.95
CA LYS A 186 0.74 16.75 32.35
C LYS A 186 0.95 15.32 32.91
N LEU A 187 0.78 15.10 34.21
CA LEU A 187 0.81 13.75 34.80
C LEU A 187 -0.28 12.85 34.26
N GLY A 188 -1.50 13.36 34.06
CA GLY A 188 -2.60 12.63 33.41
C GLY A 188 -2.26 12.18 32.00
N VAL A 189 -1.66 13.08 31.19
CA VAL A 189 -1.20 12.78 29.83
C VAL A 189 -0.09 11.71 29.84
N LEU A 190 0.92 11.86 30.71
CA LEU A 190 2.01 10.87 30.81
C LEU A 190 1.52 9.50 31.30
N ALA A 191 0.61 9.49 32.27
CA ALA A 191 -0.02 8.25 32.73
C ALA A 191 -0.82 7.56 31.61
N SER A 192 -1.54 8.33 30.78
CA SER A 192 -2.26 7.79 29.62
C SER A 192 -1.32 7.21 28.58
N ALA A 193 -0.15 7.80 28.37
CA ALA A 193 0.86 7.29 27.43
C ALA A 193 1.42 5.92 27.83
N ILE A 194 1.32 5.54 29.09
CA ILE A 194 1.68 4.20 29.58
C ILE A 194 0.45 3.28 29.59
N ALA A 195 -0.68 3.75 30.10
CA ALA A 195 -1.88 2.94 30.29
C ALA A 195 -2.55 2.54 28.96
N ALA A 196 -2.53 3.42 27.96
CA ALA A 196 -3.15 3.18 26.66
C ALA A 196 -2.51 2.02 25.86
N PRO A 197 -1.18 1.94 25.70
CA PRO A 197 -0.53 0.77 25.09
C PRO A 197 -0.75 -0.52 25.87
N LEU A 198 -0.74 -0.46 27.21
CA LEU A 198 -1.01 -1.61 28.05
C LEU A 198 -2.43 -2.14 27.82
N LEU A 199 -3.43 -1.27 27.72
CA LEU A 199 -4.79 -1.65 27.37
C LEU A 199 -4.84 -2.29 25.97
N GLY A 200 -4.18 -1.69 24.96
CA GLY A 200 -4.09 -2.26 23.62
C GLY A 200 -3.47 -3.65 23.61
N PHE A 201 -2.37 -3.83 24.36
CA PHE A 201 -1.74 -5.13 24.53
C PHE A 201 -2.68 -6.16 25.17
N VAL A 202 -3.39 -5.77 26.25
CA VAL A 202 -4.36 -6.64 26.93
C VAL A 202 -5.48 -7.05 25.97
N VAL A 203 -6.04 -6.11 25.21
CA VAL A 203 -7.09 -6.40 24.21
C VAL A 203 -6.58 -7.41 23.18
N LEU A 204 -5.37 -7.23 22.62
CA LEU A 204 -4.77 -8.17 21.68
C LEU A 204 -4.53 -9.54 22.31
N ARG A 205 -4.05 -9.59 23.56
CA ARG A 205 -3.80 -10.85 24.26
C ARG A 205 -5.09 -11.61 24.56
N LEU A 206 -6.15 -10.90 24.94
CA LEU A 206 -7.49 -11.50 25.13
C LEU A 206 -8.05 -12.02 23.81
N THR A 207 -7.90 -11.29 22.72
CA THR A 207 -8.31 -11.72 21.38
C THR A 207 -7.61 -13.02 20.94
N ARG A 208 -6.34 -13.20 21.33
CA ARG A 208 -5.59 -14.45 21.05
C ARG A 208 -6.15 -15.67 21.81
N ARG A 209 -6.88 -15.49 22.91
CA ARG A 209 -7.51 -16.58 23.68
C ARG A 209 -8.86 -17.02 23.11
N LEU A 210 -9.42 -16.30 22.14
CA LEU A 210 -10.66 -16.70 21.48
C LEU A 210 -10.43 -17.99 20.67
N PRO A 211 -11.43 -18.88 20.59
CA PRO A 211 -11.40 -20.07 19.76
C PRO A 211 -11.02 -19.72 18.30
N THR A 212 -10.28 -20.61 17.65
CA THR A 212 -9.70 -20.36 16.34
C THR A 212 -10.75 -19.99 15.29
N ASN A 213 -11.93 -20.61 15.33
CA ASN A 213 -13.06 -20.31 14.46
C ASN A 213 -13.65 -18.90 14.67
N VAL A 214 -13.78 -18.45 15.92
CA VAL A 214 -14.28 -17.11 16.27
C VAL A 214 -13.22 -16.06 15.90
N ARG A 215 -11.96 -16.33 16.24
CA ARG A 215 -10.83 -15.45 15.91
C ARG A 215 -10.69 -15.30 14.40
N ALA A 216 -10.84 -16.38 13.67
CA ALA A 216 -10.74 -16.41 12.23
C ALA A 216 -11.85 -15.56 11.56
N ARG A 217 -13.12 -15.70 11.98
CA ARG A 217 -14.22 -14.83 11.52
C ARG A 217 -13.98 -13.36 11.86
N GLN A 218 -13.40 -13.07 13.02
CA GLN A 218 -13.11 -11.69 13.44
C GLN A 218 -11.88 -11.09 12.74
N ILE A 219 -10.87 -11.91 12.39
CA ILE A 219 -9.69 -11.46 11.63
C ILE A 219 -10.01 -11.35 10.15
N ALA A 220 -10.83 -12.25 9.60
CA ALA A 220 -11.28 -12.17 8.23
C ALA A 220 -12.04 -10.87 7.95
N GLY A 221 -12.64 -10.27 8.99
CA GLY A 221 -13.33 -8.98 8.89
C GLY A 221 -14.32 -8.93 7.74
N THR A 222 -15.04 -7.87 7.62
CA THR A 222 -15.87 -7.55 6.46
C THR A 222 -15.08 -6.84 5.35
N ALA A 223 -13.79 -7.13 5.27
CA ALA A 223 -12.91 -6.59 4.24
C ALA A 223 -13.14 -7.27 2.87
N GLU A 224 -14.38 -7.63 2.57
CA GLU A 224 -14.80 -8.09 1.25
C GLU A 224 -14.78 -6.95 0.21
N ASP A 225 -14.70 -5.69 0.64
CA ASP A 225 -15.10 -4.57 -0.22
C ASP A 225 -13.96 -3.64 -0.68
N ILE A 226 -12.70 -3.89 -0.32
CA ILE A 226 -11.57 -3.18 -0.94
C ILE A 226 -10.87 -4.19 -1.86
N LEU A 227 -11.38 -4.28 -3.07
CA LEU A 227 -10.75 -5.03 -4.13
C LEU A 227 -9.93 -4.04 -4.94
N ASP A 228 -8.62 -4.24 -4.96
CA ASP A 228 -7.69 -3.38 -5.67
C ASP A 228 -7.65 -3.72 -7.17
N LEU A 229 -8.02 -4.95 -7.53
CA LEU A 229 -8.11 -5.41 -8.91
C LEU A 229 -9.47 -5.00 -9.51
N PHE A 230 -9.44 -4.20 -10.57
CA PHE A 230 -10.62 -3.67 -11.23
C PHE A 230 -11.47 -4.80 -11.87
N ASP A 231 -10.83 -5.71 -12.59
CA ASP A 231 -11.50 -6.74 -13.37
C ASP A 231 -11.20 -8.14 -12.86
N ASP A 232 -12.26 -8.96 -12.69
CA ASP A 232 -12.12 -10.34 -12.23
C ASP A 232 -11.33 -11.19 -13.23
N VAL A 233 -10.79 -12.30 -12.73
CA VAL A 233 -10.15 -13.30 -13.59
C VAL A 233 -11.21 -13.96 -14.45
N ASP A 234 -11.04 -13.85 -15.77
CA ASP A 234 -11.87 -14.45 -16.79
C ASP A 234 -11.17 -15.65 -17.42
N SER A 235 -11.80 -16.79 -17.31
CA SER A 235 -11.26 -18.05 -17.78
C SER A 235 -11.13 -18.17 -19.29
N GLU A 236 -11.89 -17.39 -20.03
CA GLU A 236 -11.84 -17.39 -21.50
C GLU A 236 -10.78 -16.42 -22.04
N ARG A 237 -10.43 -15.44 -21.24
CA ARG A 237 -9.49 -14.39 -21.58
C ARG A 237 -8.10 -14.59 -20.97
N ASP A 238 -8.05 -14.88 -19.67
CA ASP A 238 -6.81 -14.86 -18.90
C ASP A 238 -6.00 -16.16 -19.05
N HIS A 239 -4.68 -16.04 -19.11
CA HIS A 239 -3.79 -17.19 -19.05
C HIS A 239 -3.69 -17.70 -17.61
N ILE A 240 -4.22 -18.90 -17.37
CA ILE A 240 -4.30 -19.50 -16.05
C ILE A 240 -3.44 -20.76 -15.98
N ARG A 241 -2.54 -20.84 -14.98
CA ARG A 241 -1.77 -22.04 -14.64
C ARG A 241 -2.22 -22.55 -13.28
N GLY A 242 -2.63 -23.80 -13.19
CA GLY A 242 -3.20 -24.46 -12.01
C GLY A 242 -4.72 -24.66 -12.10
N PRO A 243 -5.35 -25.21 -11.04
CA PRO A 243 -6.77 -25.54 -11.06
C PRO A 243 -7.67 -24.31 -11.15
N TYR A 244 -8.71 -24.42 -11.95
CA TYR A 244 -9.69 -23.36 -12.16
C TYR A 244 -10.44 -22.94 -10.89
N ASP A 245 -10.67 -23.88 -9.98
CA ASP A 245 -11.40 -23.74 -8.72
C ASP A 245 -10.49 -23.54 -7.52
N ALA A 246 -9.20 -23.29 -7.75
CA ALA A 246 -8.24 -23.03 -6.67
C ALA A 246 -8.73 -21.90 -5.77
N PRO A 247 -8.70 -22.10 -4.41
CA PRO A 247 -9.19 -21.11 -3.46
C PRO A 247 -8.35 -19.83 -3.41
N VAL A 248 -7.11 -19.89 -3.91
CA VAL A 248 -6.23 -18.72 -4.00
C VAL A 248 -5.85 -18.47 -5.45
N THR A 249 -5.97 -17.22 -5.86
CA THR A 249 -5.50 -16.72 -7.16
C THR A 249 -4.34 -15.76 -6.92
N LEU A 250 -3.19 -16.02 -7.52
CA LEU A 250 -2.07 -15.09 -7.64
C LEU A 250 -2.08 -14.56 -9.07
N LEU A 251 -2.44 -13.29 -9.25
CA LEU A 251 -2.43 -12.62 -10.55
C LEU A 251 -1.24 -11.68 -10.61
N GLU A 252 -0.52 -11.72 -11.71
CA GLU A 252 0.59 -10.85 -12.04
C GLU A 252 0.28 -10.02 -13.29
N TYR A 253 0.53 -8.72 -13.21
CA TYR A 253 0.76 -7.90 -14.39
C TYR A 253 2.25 -7.88 -14.65
N GLY A 254 2.66 -8.45 -15.79
CA GLY A 254 4.06 -8.69 -16.10
C GLY A 254 4.45 -8.27 -17.51
N ASP A 255 5.75 -8.19 -17.70
CA ASP A 255 6.43 -7.83 -18.94
C ASP A 255 7.58 -8.81 -19.16
N PHE A 256 7.64 -9.45 -20.32
CA PHE A 256 8.63 -10.47 -20.63
C PHE A 256 10.06 -9.92 -20.72
N GLU A 257 10.22 -8.63 -21.00
CA GLU A 257 11.51 -7.96 -21.06
C GLU A 257 11.94 -7.38 -19.69
N CYS A 258 11.04 -7.46 -18.68
CA CYS A 258 11.33 -6.95 -17.34
C CYS A 258 12.23 -7.92 -16.56
N PRO A 259 13.45 -7.54 -16.14
CA PRO A 259 14.33 -8.43 -15.40
C PRO A 259 13.78 -8.81 -14.02
N TYR A 260 12.88 -7.98 -13.46
CA TYR A 260 12.23 -8.27 -12.18
C TYR A 260 11.13 -9.33 -12.31
N CYS A 261 10.44 -9.41 -13.46
CA CYS A 261 9.51 -10.50 -13.75
C CYS A 261 10.26 -11.83 -13.91
N GLY A 262 11.40 -11.82 -14.61
CA GLY A 262 12.28 -13.00 -14.68
C GLY A 262 12.80 -13.44 -13.31
N GLN A 263 13.10 -12.51 -12.39
CA GLN A 263 13.50 -12.84 -11.02
C GLN A 263 12.35 -13.38 -10.17
N ALA A 264 11.12 -12.98 -10.43
CA ALA A 264 9.93 -13.45 -9.72
C ALA A 264 9.48 -14.85 -10.17
N GLU A 265 9.75 -15.25 -11.40
CA GLU A 265 9.28 -16.50 -11.99
C GLU A 265 9.68 -17.75 -11.17
N PRO A 266 10.96 -17.94 -10.74
CA PRO A 266 11.32 -19.08 -9.90
C PRO A 266 10.54 -19.14 -8.58
N VAL A 267 10.22 -17.99 -8.00
CA VAL A 267 9.41 -17.89 -6.78
C VAL A 267 7.96 -18.31 -7.04
N ILE A 268 7.39 -17.91 -8.17
CA ILE A 268 6.04 -18.31 -8.59
C ILE A 268 5.97 -19.82 -8.80
N ARG A 269 6.97 -20.39 -9.47
CA ARG A 269 7.09 -21.85 -9.71
C ARG A 269 7.17 -22.62 -8.40
N GLU A 270 7.94 -22.15 -7.44
CA GLU A 270 8.05 -22.74 -6.10
C GLU A 270 6.73 -22.64 -5.33
N LEU A 271 6.02 -21.51 -5.40
CA LEU A 271 4.70 -21.36 -4.80
C LEU A 271 3.70 -22.34 -5.40
N LEU A 272 3.63 -22.45 -6.72
CA LEU A 272 2.74 -23.38 -7.40
C LEU A 272 3.01 -24.83 -6.99
N SER A 273 4.30 -25.21 -6.87
CA SER A 273 4.67 -26.56 -6.42
C SER A 273 4.32 -26.81 -4.96
N SER A 274 4.46 -25.80 -4.09
CA SER A 274 4.23 -25.91 -2.65
C SER A 274 2.74 -25.94 -2.28
N PHE A 275 1.91 -25.20 -3.01
CA PHE A 275 0.47 -25.08 -2.73
C PHE A 275 -0.40 -26.00 -3.60
N GLY A 276 0.13 -26.55 -4.68
CA GLY A 276 -0.57 -27.48 -5.57
C GLY A 276 -1.95 -27.00 -5.96
N ASP A 277 -2.98 -27.82 -5.74
CA ASP A 277 -4.35 -27.52 -6.12
C ASP A 277 -5.00 -26.34 -5.36
N GLU A 278 -4.33 -25.79 -4.36
CA GLU A 278 -4.86 -24.66 -3.59
C GLU A 278 -4.49 -23.29 -4.18
N LEU A 279 -3.62 -23.25 -5.19
CA LEU A 279 -3.16 -22.02 -5.83
C LEU A 279 -3.27 -22.11 -7.35
N ARG A 280 -3.84 -21.07 -7.97
CA ARG A 280 -3.73 -20.83 -9.42
C ARG A 280 -2.97 -19.53 -9.65
N TYR A 281 -2.19 -19.49 -10.71
CA TYR A 281 -1.48 -18.34 -11.18
C TYR A 281 -2.11 -17.80 -12.46
N VAL A 282 -2.18 -16.47 -12.56
CA VAL A 282 -2.76 -15.76 -13.71
C VAL A 282 -1.77 -14.71 -14.19
N TRP A 283 -1.50 -14.72 -15.49
CA TRP A 283 -0.68 -13.72 -16.15
C TRP A 283 -1.56 -12.77 -16.97
N ARG A 284 -1.27 -11.47 -16.83
CA ARG A 284 -1.77 -10.39 -17.68
C ARG A 284 -0.61 -9.56 -18.21
N HIS A 285 -0.68 -9.19 -19.47
CA HIS A 285 0.35 -8.42 -20.12
C HIS A 285 0.35 -6.95 -19.68
N LEU A 286 1.54 -6.44 -19.36
CA LEU A 286 1.78 -5.01 -19.15
C LEU A 286 3.12 -4.61 -19.78
N PRO A 287 3.22 -4.59 -21.12
CA PRO A 287 4.46 -4.21 -21.79
C PRO A 287 4.79 -2.75 -21.53
N LEU A 288 5.95 -2.48 -20.91
CA LEU A 288 6.45 -1.15 -20.59
C LEU A 288 7.31 -0.63 -21.74
N SER A 289 6.70 -0.35 -22.89
CA SER A 289 7.41 0.00 -24.15
C SER A 289 8.22 1.29 -24.06
N ASP A 290 8.00 2.11 -23.06
CA ASP A 290 8.83 3.29 -22.76
C ASP A 290 10.19 2.94 -22.15
N VAL A 291 10.29 1.79 -21.48
CA VAL A 291 11.53 1.26 -20.86
C VAL A 291 12.08 0.10 -21.65
N HIS A 292 11.23 -0.83 -22.06
CA HIS A 292 11.54 -2.07 -22.73
C HIS A 292 11.11 -2.00 -24.20
N THR A 293 12.05 -1.87 -25.11
CA THR A 293 11.77 -1.52 -26.51
C THR A 293 11.07 -2.62 -27.31
N THR A 294 11.20 -3.87 -26.91
CA THR A 294 10.60 -5.03 -27.58
C THR A 294 9.50 -5.70 -26.75
N ALA A 295 9.12 -5.13 -25.60
CA ALA A 295 8.10 -5.69 -24.72
C ALA A 295 6.75 -5.96 -25.40
N GLN A 296 6.29 -5.02 -26.25
CA GLN A 296 5.07 -5.21 -27.01
C GLN A 296 5.19 -6.39 -28.00
N LEU A 297 6.33 -6.50 -28.67
CA LEU A 297 6.63 -7.59 -29.58
C LEU A 297 6.69 -8.95 -28.87
N ALA A 298 7.27 -8.98 -27.68
CA ALA A 298 7.33 -10.18 -26.84
C ALA A 298 5.94 -10.62 -26.40
N ALA A 299 5.07 -9.68 -25.99
CA ALA A 299 3.68 -9.95 -25.64
C ALA A 299 2.90 -10.49 -26.84
N GLU A 300 3.03 -9.88 -28.01
CA GLU A 300 2.38 -10.36 -29.27
C GLU A 300 2.88 -11.76 -29.68
N ALA A 301 4.17 -12.04 -29.49
CA ALA A 301 4.75 -13.34 -29.74
C ALA A 301 4.23 -14.42 -28.76
N ALA A 302 4.04 -14.07 -27.49
CA ALA A 302 3.44 -14.97 -26.51
C ALA A 302 1.98 -15.29 -26.85
N GLU A 303 1.20 -14.31 -27.28
CA GLU A 303 -0.19 -14.50 -27.71
C GLU A 303 -0.27 -15.31 -29.03
N ALA A 304 0.67 -15.10 -29.97
CA ALA A 304 0.75 -15.94 -31.18
C ALA A 304 1.13 -17.40 -30.84
N ALA A 305 1.89 -17.64 -29.81
CA ALA A 305 2.12 -18.97 -29.27
C ALA A 305 0.87 -19.51 -28.56
N ALA A 306 0.13 -18.66 -27.84
CA ALA A 306 -1.14 -18.99 -27.18
C ALA A 306 -2.20 -19.44 -28.18
N SER A 307 -2.31 -18.80 -29.37
CA SER A 307 -3.21 -19.20 -30.45
C SER A 307 -2.96 -20.61 -30.96
N GLN A 308 -1.77 -21.15 -30.69
CA GLN A 308 -1.34 -22.51 -31.01
C GLN A 308 -1.28 -23.44 -29.77
N GLY A 309 -1.84 -22.98 -28.62
CA GLY A 309 -1.91 -23.75 -27.38
C GLY A 309 -0.58 -23.88 -26.63
N ARG A 310 0.37 -22.96 -26.88
CA ARG A 310 1.74 -22.99 -26.33
C ARG A 310 2.09 -21.77 -25.49
N PHE A 311 1.09 -21.13 -24.86
CA PHE A 311 1.32 -19.93 -24.05
C PHE A 311 2.32 -20.16 -22.92
N TRP A 312 2.11 -21.20 -22.12
CA TRP A 312 2.90 -21.42 -20.91
C TRP A 312 4.33 -21.88 -21.22
N GLU A 313 4.52 -22.60 -22.30
CA GLU A 313 5.87 -22.95 -22.77
C GLU A 313 6.61 -21.72 -23.31
N ALA A 314 5.88 -20.81 -23.99
CA ALA A 314 6.45 -19.53 -24.41
C ALA A 314 6.75 -18.63 -23.21
N TYR A 315 5.84 -18.56 -22.24
CA TYR A 315 6.03 -17.83 -20.98
C TYR A 315 7.32 -18.27 -20.26
N ASP A 316 7.47 -19.57 -20.03
CA ASP A 316 8.65 -20.11 -19.35
C ASP A 316 9.95 -19.79 -20.13
N LEU A 317 9.91 -19.96 -21.45
CA LEU A 317 11.06 -19.70 -22.33
C LEU A 317 11.44 -18.22 -22.38
N PHE A 318 10.47 -17.33 -22.42
CA PHE A 318 10.69 -15.88 -22.54
C PHE A 318 11.23 -15.29 -21.23
N LEU A 319 10.71 -15.67 -20.08
CA LEU A 319 11.20 -15.21 -18.79
C LEU A 319 12.57 -15.79 -18.41
N ASP A 320 12.94 -16.96 -18.94
CA ASP A 320 14.30 -17.48 -18.82
C ASP A 320 15.34 -16.68 -19.65
N HIS A 321 14.86 -15.84 -20.61
CA HIS A 321 15.70 -15.08 -21.52
C HIS A 321 15.22 -13.63 -21.70
N PRO A 322 15.09 -12.83 -20.62
CA PRO A 322 14.42 -11.52 -20.68
C PRO A 322 15.17 -10.45 -21.50
N ASP A 323 16.42 -10.70 -21.88
CA ASP A 323 17.28 -9.70 -22.57
C ASP A 323 17.18 -9.74 -24.11
N VAL A 324 16.38 -10.65 -24.69
CA VAL A 324 16.58 -11.00 -26.11
C VAL A 324 15.28 -11.27 -26.86
N PHE A 325 14.64 -10.22 -27.36
CA PHE A 325 13.47 -10.35 -28.25
C PHE A 325 13.73 -9.79 -29.64
N THR A 326 14.87 -10.15 -30.25
CA THR A 326 15.09 -9.87 -31.66
C THR A 326 14.29 -10.84 -32.55
N VAL A 327 14.10 -10.47 -33.81
CA VAL A 327 13.46 -11.36 -34.81
C VAL A 327 14.16 -12.72 -34.89
N ALA A 328 15.52 -12.74 -34.71
CA ALA A 328 16.29 -13.98 -34.73
C ALA A 328 15.98 -14.86 -33.50
N ASP A 329 15.79 -14.26 -32.35
CA ASP A 329 15.46 -14.96 -31.11
C ASP A 329 14.05 -15.51 -31.15
N LEU A 330 13.08 -14.73 -31.59
CA LEU A 330 11.70 -15.19 -31.73
C LEU A 330 11.59 -16.34 -32.76
N ARG A 331 12.40 -16.33 -33.83
CA ARG A 331 12.45 -17.46 -34.75
C ARG A 331 13.01 -18.70 -34.09
N ARG A 332 14.08 -18.57 -33.31
CA ARG A 332 14.66 -19.68 -32.53
C ARG A 332 13.62 -20.23 -31.54
N PHE A 333 12.91 -19.36 -30.85
CA PHE A 333 11.88 -19.75 -29.87
C PHE A 333 10.69 -20.42 -30.54
N ALA A 334 10.22 -19.90 -31.67
CA ALA A 334 9.16 -20.56 -32.45
C ALA A 334 9.54 -21.99 -32.86
N GLY A 335 10.80 -22.19 -33.29
CA GLY A 335 11.34 -23.54 -33.59
C GLY A 335 11.42 -24.45 -32.37
N GLN A 336 11.89 -23.93 -31.22
CA GLN A 336 11.95 -24.71 -29.97
C GLN A 336 10.56 -25.13 -29.47
N LEU A 337 9.58 -24.26 -29.63
CA LEU A 337 8.18 -24.50 -29.25
C LEU A 337 7.42 -25.33 -30.27
N ALA A 338 8.05 -25.71 -31.39
CA ALA A 338 7.44 -26.43 -32.51
C ALA A 338 6.16 -25.75 -33.02
N LEU A 339 6.16 -24.42 -33.13
CA LEU A 339 5.05 -23.64 -33.67
C LEU A 339 4.99 -23.73 -35.19
N ASP A 340 3.80 -23.51 -35.75
CA ASP A 340 3.64 -23.19 -37.17
C ASP A 340 4.25 -21.79 -37.42
N GLU A 341 5.51 -21.76 -37.87
CA GLU A 341 6.25 -20.51 -38.06
C GLU A 341 5.57 -19.53 -39.05
N PRO A 342 5.06 -19.98 -40.23
CA PRO A 342 4.32 -19.11 -41.11
C PRO A 342 3.14 -18.40 -40.44
N ARG A 343 2.31 -19.14 -39.71
CA ARG A 343 1.17 -18.63 -38.96
C ARG A 343 1.63 -17.68 -37.85
N PHE A 344 2.63 -18.07 -37.05
CA PHE A 344 3.19 -17.25 -35.96
C PHE A 344 3.65 -15.89 -36.46
N TRP A 345 4.39 -15.84 -37.59
CA TRP A 345 4.87 -14.60 -38.16
C TRP A 345 3.78 -13.78 -38.84
N ASP A 346 2.75 -14.41 -39.37
CA ASP A 346 1.63 -13.71 -39.97
C ASP A 346 0.80 -12.96 -38.92
N GLU A 347 0.50 -13.61 -37.79
CA GLU A 347 -0.20 -13.03 -36.66
C GLU A 347 0.58 -11.84 -36.07
N ILE A 348 1.91 -11.95 -35.86
CA ILE A 348 2.75 -10.84 -35.38
C ILE A 348 2.75 -9.68 -36.38
N ARG A 349 2.95 -9.93 -37.68
CA ARG A 349 2.99 -8.88 -38.71
C ARG A 349 1.69 -8.13 -38.85
N ARG A 350 0.57 -8.79 -38.60
CA ARG A 350 -0.76 -8.18 -38.64
C ARG A 350 -1.16 -7.55 -37.32
N HIS A 351 -0.33 -7.65 -36.29
CA HIS A 351 -0.67 -7.19 -34.95
C HIS A 351 -2.02 -7.75 -34.43
N GLU A 352 -2.27 -9.03 -34.69
CA GLU A 352 -3.57 -9.65 -34.47
C GLU A 352 -3.96 -9.65 -32.97
N HIS A 353 -2.95 -9.70 -32.09
CA HIS A 353 -3.14 -9.80 -30.64
C HIS A 353 -3.03 -8.48 -29.90
N THR A 354 -2.78 -7.35 -30.59
CA THR A 354 -2.62 -6.04 -29.94
C THR A 354 -3.85 -5.64 -29.13
N ALA A 355 -5.05 -5.92 -29.64
CA ALA A 355 -6.29 -5.59 -28.91
C ALA A 355 -6.40 -6.35 -27.57
N ARG A 356 -6.04 -7.64 -27.55
CA ARG A 356 -6.02 -8.47 -26.36
C ARG A 356 -5.05 -7.94 -25.31
N ILE A 357 -3.84 -7.57 -25.75
CA ILE A 357 -2.82 -6.98 -24.85
C ILE A 357 -3.29 -5.62 -24.33
N ALA A 358 -3.91 -4.79 -25.17
CA ALA A 358 -4.44 -3.50 -24.79
C ALA A 358 -5.55 -3.60 -23.72
N GLU A 359 -6.36 -4.66 -23.75
CA GLU A 359 -7.33 -4.94 -22.69
C GLU A 359 -6.65 -5.18 -21.35
N ASP A 360 -5.58 -5.97 -21.28
CA ASP A 360 -4.82 -6.17 -20.05
C ASP A 360 -4.21 -4.87 -19.54
N VAL A 361 -3.63 -4.08 -20.43
CA VAL A 361 -3.10 -2.75 -20.08
C VAL A 361 -4.20 -1.85 -19.52
N ALA A 362 -5.38 -1.84 -20.11
CA ALA A 362 -6.51 -1.05 -19.63
C ALA A 362 -6.97 -1.50 -18.22
N THR A 363 -6.99 -2.82 -17.96
CA THR A 363 -7.32 -3.34 -16.61
C THR A 363 -6.22 -3.04 -15.59
N ALA A 364 -4.96 -3.00 -16.01
CA ALA A 364 -3.84 -2.57 -15.18
C ALA A 364 -3.98 -1.10 -14.77
N ASP A 365 -4.24 -0.21 -15.74
CA ASP A 365 -4.45 1.22 -15.50
C ASP A 365 -5.65 1.45 -14.55
N ALA A 366 -6.77 0.77 -14.79
CA ALA A 366 -7.95 0.83 -13.92
C ALA A 366 -7.69 0.29 -12.51
N SER A 367 -6.73 -0.64 -12.34
CA SER A 367 -6.28 -1.17 -11.05
C SER A 367 -5.16 -0.34 -10.41
N GLY A 368 -4.75 0.78 -11.03
CA GLY A 368 -3.67 1.65 -10.56
C GLY A 368 -2.28 1.00 -10.63
N VAL A 369 -2.08 0.07 -11.60
CA VAL A 369 -0.79 -0.59 -11.83
C VAL A 369 0.04 0.26 -12.79
N SER A 370 1.25 0.60 -12.38
CA SER A 370 2.16 1.48 -13.14
C SER A 370 3.53 0.84 -13.41
N GLY A 371 3.74 -0.40 -13.01
CA GLY A 371 5.02 -1.09 -13.18
C GLY A 371 4.92 -2.59 -13.00
N THR A 372 5.95 -3.31 -13.44
CA THR A 372 6.05 -4.78 -13.41
C THR A 372 7.24 -5.27 -12.57
N PRO A 373 7.11 -6.42 -11.90
CA PRO A 373 5.88 -7.16 -11.67
C PRO A 373 4.97 -6.48 -10.65
N THR A 374 3.65 -6.57 -10.85
CA THR A 374 2.67 -6.19 -9.82
C THR A 374 1.74 -7.36 -9.55
N PHE A 375 1.66 -7.77 -8.28
CA PHE A 375 0.91 -8.95 -7.85
C PHE A 375 -0.40 -8.60 -7.15
N PHE A 376 -1.43 -9.41 -7.44
CA PHE A 376 -2.70 -9.40 -6.71
C PHE A 376 -3.00 -10.82 -6.19
N ILE A 377 -3.36 -10.91 -4.91
CA ILE A 377 -3.74 -12.17 -4.27
C ILE A 377 -5.22 -12.10 -3.90
N ASN A 378 -6.04 -12.93 -4.54
CA ASN A 378 -7.50 -12.87 -4.40
C ASN A 378 -8.02 -11.43 -4.54
N ARG A 379 -7.66 -10.74 -5.64
CA ARG A 379 -8.04 -9.37 -6.01
C ARG A 379 -7.46 -8.26 -5.13
N ARG A 380 -6.59 -8.56 -4.17
CA ARG A 380 -5.93 -7.57 -3.33
C ARG A 380 -4.49 -7.37 -3.77
N ARG A 381 -4.11 -6.13 -3.99
CA ARG A 381 -2.74 -5.80 -4.34
C ARG A 381 -1.77 -6.24 -3.24
N HIS A 382 -0.74 -6.97 -3.64
CA HIS A 382 0.37 -7.29 -2.76
C HIS A 382 1.29 -6.07 -2.63
N GLN A 383 1.50 -5.61 -1.40
CA GLN A 383 2.31 -4.41 -1.10
C GLN A 383 3.70 -4.77 -0.55
N GLY A 384 4.09 -6.02 -0.61
CA GLY A 384 5.36 -6.53 -0.10
C GLY A 384 6.39 -6.80 -1.18
N ALA A 385 7.57 -7.27 -0.76
CA ALA A 385 8.54 -7.87 -1.66
C ALA A 385 7.96 -9.14 -2.30
N TYR A 386 8.50 -9.52 -3.45
CA TYR A 386 8.10 -10.73 -4.17
C TYR A 386 9.08 -11.90 -3.95
N ASP A 387 9.76 -11.91 -2.79
CA ASP A 387 10.53 -13.06 -2.34
C ASP A 387 9.62 -14.20 -1.84
N ILE A 388 10.19 -15.41 -1.77
CA ILE A 388 9.44 -16.62 -1.43
C ILE A 388 8.75 -16.53 -0.06
N ASP A 389 9.42 -15.97 0.95
CA ASP A 389 8.88 -15.90 2.32
C ASP A 389 7.67 -14.96 2.39
N THR A 390 7.80 -13.79 1.76
CA THR A 390 6.77 -12.74 1.76
C THR A 390 5.54 -13.18 0.98
N LEU A 391 5.71 -13.73 -0.22
CA LEU A 391 4.60 -14.23 -1.04
C LEU A 391 3.96 -15.47 -0.42
N THR A 392 4.74 -16.41 0.14
CA THR A 392 4.19 -17.57 0.87
C THR A 392 3.30 -17.13 2.01
N ALA A 393 3.76 -16.18 2.84
CA ALA A 393 2.96 -15.67 3.95
C ALA A 393 1.64 -15.02 3.47
N ALA A 394 1.68 -14.29 2.35
CA ALA A 394 0.51 -13.64 1.78
C ALA A 394 -0.48 -14.66 1.18
N VAL A 395 0.00 -15.66 0.43
CA VAL A 395 -0.80 -16.77 -0.12
C VAL A 395 -1.44 -17.59 1.00
N GLU A 396 -0.68 -17.93 2.06
CA GLU A 396 -1.23 -18.63 3.22
C GLU A 396 -2.32 -17.80 3.95
N ALA A 397 -2.15 -16.49 4.05
CA ALA A 397 -3.16 -15.62 4.64
C ALA A 397 -4.45 -15.62 3.79
N ALA A 398 -4.31 -15.55 2.46
CA ALA A 398 -5.44 -15.63 1.52
C ALA A 398 -6.13 -17.00 1.60
N ARG A 399 -5.36 -18.11 1.64
CA ARG A 399 -5.86 -19.46 1.80
C ARG A 399 -6.69 -19.63 3.08
N ARG A 400 -6.15 -19.17 4.21
CA ARG A 400 -6.87 -19.20 5.49
C ARG A 400 -8.18 -18.44 5.40
N ARG A 401 -8.19 -17.28 4.74
CA ARG A 401 -9.40 -16.47 4.54
C ARG A 401 -10.42 -17.20 3.66
N ALA A 402 -10.01 -17.76 2.53
CA ALA A 402 -10.90 -18.50 1.62
C ALA A 402 -11.59 -19.67 2.33
N ARG A 403 -10.83 -20.47 3.10
CA ARG A 403 -11.39 -21.57 3.92
C ARG A 403 -12.42 -21.11 4.94
N LEU A 404 -12.22 -19.94 5.55
CA LEU A 404 -13.16 -19.37 6.52
C LEU A 404 -14.46 -18.90 5.86
N LEU A 405 -14.37 -18.27 4.69
CA LEU A 405 -15.53 -17.85 3.94
C LEU A 405 -16.33 -19.04 3.43
N ALA A 406 -15.67 -20.12 2.98
CA ALA A 406 -16.33 -21.37 2.59
C ALA A 406 -17.07 -22.04 3.75
N ALA A 407 -16.48 -22.04 4.97
CA ALA A 407 -17.10 -22.62 6.17
C ALA A 407 -18.27 -21.79 6.74
N SER A 408 -18.47 -20.57 6.23
CA SER A 408 -19.54 -19.65 6.69
C SER A 408 -20.77 -19.65 5.79
N ARG A 409 -20.69 -20.28 4.62
CA ARG A 409 -21.82 -20.57 3.69
C ARG A 409 -22.47 -21.89 4.05
#